data_8a3ea3507c57767ad07c9580d8dde068
#
_entry.id   8a3ea3507c57767ad07c9580d8dde068
#
_cell.length_a   1.000
_cell.length_b   1.000
_cell.length_c   1.000
_cell.angle_alpha   90.00
_cell.angle_beta   90.00
_cell.angle_gamma   90.00
#
_symmetry.space_group_name_H-M   'P 1'
#
loop_
_entity.id
_entity.type
_entity.pdbx_description
1 polymer ?
#
loop_
_entity_poly.entity_id
_entity_poly.type
_entity_poly.pdbx_seq_one_letter_code
_entity_poly.pdbx_strand_id
1 'polypeptide(L)'
;MMEKLLLPLCAAAGILVAGCSDPSDGESDIRIAPSITRVDGVNFTEGDRIGVTVSLSSGDYAANRLMTYDGLFFSAAGLVWYDETQGASTFTAYYPYRDEGVPGTFAVAADQRDGCTPSDLLGAVTRDVLPGGTPVKMQFHHLLSQLNIVVQNRSDRAVRQVAIDGFVPEAAVDLAVPEATVRAGEAVEVLAFAVTPNALYRAVLVPQRATLQVDVTLEDGTVASKSVPDAALEGGKRYDLSVVVEAAPEPELEVTLSGEIVDWIDGGELGTGGDGGDEPDEGDGKTVVYAGETYSTVTIDGRVWMAENLRYRPSDATFGDGVWNPEAGASAVAELGLLYDYATVTGGAVPTSEGLLRGICPPGWHIPDTDELEALAASGERLADFFTVAGFWNSSGFGSYGDASKGYLWGTGSSEAGRRDCIACTTDGLPLVKSLPEAHGLSLRCVKD
;
A
#
# COMPACT_ATOMS: atom_id res chain seq x y z
N MET A 1 93.55 8.29 -15.77
CA MET A 1 92.21 8.91 -15.53
C MET A 1 91.24 7.74 -15.50
N MET A 2 90.78 7.38 -14.31
CA MET A 2 90.02 6.17 -14.05
C MET A 2 88.57 6.58 -13.85
N GLU A 3 87.73 6.10 -14.72
CA GLU A 3 86.24 6.17 -14.56
C GLU A 3 85.76 4.87 -13.91
N LYS A 4 85.16 5.02 -12.77
CA LYS A 4 84.57 3.94 -12.00
C LYS A 4 83.14 3.67 -12.49
N LEU A 5 82.96 2.46 -13.02
CA LEU A 5 81.70 1.88 -13.37
C LEU A 5 80.99 1.39 -12.11
N LEU A 6 79.84 2.01 -11.73
CA LEU A 6 78.98 1.52 -10.66
C LEU A 6 77.82 0.77 -11.25
N LEU A 7 77.74 -0.55 -11.00
CA LEU A 7 76.60 -1.38 -11.23
C LEU A 7 75.50 -1.08 -10.16
N PRO A 8 74.23 -0.97 -10.52
CA PRO A 8 73.14 -0.97 -9.54
C PRO A 8 72.77 -2.41 -9.16
N LEU A 9 72.71 -2.60 -7.86
CA LEU A 9 72.28 -3.81 -7.18
C LEU A 9 70.71 -3.89 -7.33
N CYS A 10 70.18 -4.86 -8.05
CA CYS A 10 68.76 -5.17 -8.06
C CYS A 10 68.38 -5.82 -6.71
N ALA A 11 67.72 -5.07 -5.86
CA ALA A 11 67.00 -5.61 -4.72
C ALA A 11 65.68 -6.21 -5.21
N ALA A 12 65.54 -7.52 -5.15
CA ALA A 12 64.30 -8.24 -5.32
C ALA A 12 63.41 -7.94 -4.09
N ALA A 13 62.45 -7.06 -4.26
CA ALA A 13 61.35 -6.89 -3.29
C ALA A 13 60.39 -8.07 -3.45
N GLY A 14 60.45 -9.01 -2.50
CA GLY A 14 59.43 -10.03 -2.36
C GLY A 14 58.08 -9.37 -2.03
N ILE A 15 57.14 -9.44 -2.94
CA ILE A 15 55.75 -9.10 -2.67
C ILE A 15 55.20 -10.21 -1.78
N LEU A 16 55.14 -9.95 -0.48
CA LEU A 16 54.26 -10.66 0.43
C LEU A 16 52.83 -10.35 -0.04
N VAL A 17 52.24 -11.28 -0.77
CA VAL A 17 50.79 -11.37 -0.93
C VAL A 17 50.27 -11.69 0.47
N ALA A 18 49.88 -10.65 1.19
CA ALA A 18 48.96 -10.81 2.31
C ALA A 18 47.69 -11.39 1.70
N GLY A 19 47.49 -12.70 1.86
CA GLY A 19 46.21 -13.32 1.63
C GLY A 19 45.22 -12.54 2.51
N CYS A 20 44.32 -11.83 1.89
CA CYS A 20 43.05 -11.55 2.54
C CYS A 20 42.48 -12.94 2.82
N SER A 21 42.60 -13.43 4.03
CA SER A 21 41.68 -14.41 4.56
C SER A 21 40.31 -13.76 4.41
N ASP A 22 39.48 -14.33 3.57
CA ASP A 22 38.06 -14.11 3.67
C ASP A 22 37.70 -14.22 5.15
N PRO A 23 36.90 -13.28 5.69
CA PRO A 23 36.37 -13.49 7.03
C PRO A 23 35.61 -14.81 6.93
N SER A 24 36.18 -15.81 7.62
CA SER A 24 35.59 -17.11 7.92
C SER A 24 34.09 -17.00 8.07
N ASP A 25 33.39 -18.03 7.66
CA ASP A 25 32.05 -18.46 8.06
C ASP A 25 31.50 -17.67 9.25
N GLY A 26 31.23 -16.40 9.07
CA GLY A 26 30.80 -15.45 10.08
C GLY A 26 29.31 -15.46 10.10
N GLU A 27 28.78 -15.68 11.28
CA GLU A 27 27.42 -15.46 11.69
C GLU A 27 26.76 -14.40 10.82
N SER A 28 25.81 -14.78 9.97
CA SER A 28 25.11 -13.84 9.10
C SER A 28 24.11 -13.02 9.93
N ASP A 29 24.09 -11.71 9.72
CA ASP A 29 23.15 -10.82 10.40
C ASP A 29 21.70 -11.19 10.07
N ILE A 30 20.86 -11.17 11.10
CA ILE A 30 19.41 -11.28 10.92
C ILE A 30 18.90 -9.94 10.37
N ARG A 31 18.28 -9.99 9.20
CA ARG A 31 17.60 -8.86 8.58
C ARG A 31 16.15 -9.20 8.31
N ILE A 32 15.26 -8.22 8.42
CA ILE A 32 13.83 -8.36 8.14
C ILE A 32 13.49 -7.55 6.91
N ALA A 33 12.87 -8.19 5.91
CA ALA A 33 12.25 -7.57 4.77
C ALA A 33 10.76 -7.34 5.11
N PRO A 34 10.34 -6.10 5.39
CA PRO A 34 8.96 -5.82 5.76
C PRO A 34 8.06 -5.72 4.53
N SER A 35 6.79 -6.04 4.73
CA SER A 35 5.70 -5.79 3.79
C SER A 35 4.54 -5.18 4.56
N ILE A 36 4.15 -3.93 4.25
CA ILE A 36 3.04 -3.21 4.88
C ILE A 36 2.69 -1.92 4.15
N THR A 37 1.43 -1.48 4.30
CA THR A 37 0.99 -0.08 4.05
C THR A 37 0.54 0.54 5.37
N ARG A 38 1.09 1.72 5.72
CA ARG A 38 0.77 2.45 6.97
C ARG A 38 -0.51 3.27 6.83
N VAL A 39 -1.01 3.79 7.98
CA VAL A 39 -2.23 4.64 8.09
C VAL A 39 -2.28 5.79 7.09
N ASP A 40 -1.14 6.38 6.79
CA ASP A 40 -0.99 7.50 5.86
C ASP A 40 -0.78 7.04 4.40
N GLY A 41 -0.88 5.73 4.13
CA GLY A 41 -0.63 5.14 2.82
C GLY A 41 0.87 5.03 2.47
N VAL A 42 1.75 5.28 3.42
CA VAL A 42 3.21 5.24 3.22
C VAL A 42 3.78 3.97 3.84
N ASN A 43 4.70 3.32 3.15
CA ASN A 43 5.51 2.22 3.69
C ASN A 43 6.43 2.70 4.83
N PHE A 44 7.12 1.78 5.47
CA PHE A 44 8.19 2.15 6.40
C PHE A 44 9.18 3.11 5.76
N THR A 45 9.64 4.09 6.55
CA THR A 45 10.62 5.08 6.14
C THR A 45 11.95 4.85 6.85
N GLU A 46 13.04 5.26 6.23
CA GLU A 46 14.36 5.16 6.85
C GLU A 46 14.35 5.79 8.25
N GLY A 47 14.86 5.03 9.23
CA GLY A 47 14.84 5.42 10.63
C GLY A 47 13.65 4.87 11.43
N ASP A 48 12.63 4.28 10.81
CA ASP A 48 11.55 3.60 11.52
C ASP A 48 12.10 2.47 12.39
N ARG A 49 11.47 2.24 13.54
CA ARG A 49 11.96 1.35 14.58
C ARG A 49 10.90 0.34 14.97
N ILE A 50 11.27 -0.94 14.94
CA ILE A 50 10.42 -2.06 15.37
C ILE A 50 11.03 -2.80 16.55
N GLY A 51 10.18 -3.45 17.36
CA GLY A 51 10.60 -4.42 18.36
C GLY A 51 10.44 -5.83 17.82
N VAL A 52 11.48 -6.63 17.90
CA VAL A 52 11.51 -8.01 17.40
C VAL A 52 11.84 -8.99 18.52
N THR A 53 11.07 -10.05 18.60
CA THR A 53 11.35 -11.22 19.46
C THR A 53 11.56 -12.42 18.55
N VAL A 54 12.66 -13.14 18.78
CA VAL A 54 13.01 -14.40 18.10
C VAL A 54 12.90 -15.51 19.12
N SER A 55 11.91 -16.39 18.96
CA SER A 55 11.65 -17.48 19.89
C SER A 55 12.03 -18.83 19.29
N LEU A 56 12.78 -19.61 20.02
CA LEU A 56 13.13 -20.99 19.73
C LEU A 56 12.30 -21.94 20.63
N SER A 57 12.31 -23.22 20.35
CA SER A 57 11.69 -24.23 21.22
C SER A 57 12.28 -24.26 22.64
N SER A 58 13.54 -23.79 22.80
CA SER A 58 14.25 -23.70 24.08
C SER A 58 13.99 -22.40 24.87
N GLY A 59 13.32 -21.43 24.27
CA GLY A 59 13.05 -20.09 24.83
C GLY A 59 13.45 -18.98 23.87
N ASP A 60 13.33 -17.73 24.30
CA ASP A 60 13.64 -16.59 23.46
C ASP A 60 15.15 -16.46 23.24
N TYR A 61 15.55 -16.45 21.97
CA TYR A 61 16.91 -16.13 21.54
C TYR A 61 17.20 -14.63 21.61
N ALA A 62 16.21 -13.82 21.21
CA ALA A 62 16.23 -12.38 21.34
C ALA A 62 14.85 -11.89 21.75
N ALA A 63 14.76 -11.06 22.79
CA ALA A 63 13.50 -10.50 23.27
C ALA A 63 13.50 -8.98 23.09
N ASN A 64 12.42 -8.45 22.52
CA ASN A 64 12.21 -7.02 22.27
C ASN A 64 13.43 -6.31 21.66
N ARG A 65 14.07 -6.95 20.71
CA ARG A 65 15.26 -6.37 20.06
C ARG A 65 14.85 -5.21 19.17
N LEU A 66 15.42 -4.03 19.45
CA LEU A 66 15.27 -2.88 18.56
C LEU A 66 15.93 -3.17 17.22
N MET A 67 15.17 -3.03 16.14
CA MET A 67 15.68 -3.00 14.76
C MET A 67 15.27 -1.69 14.08
N THR A 68 16.17 -1.15 13.27
CA THR A 68 15.96 0.12 12.56
C THR A 68 15.92 -0.16 11.05
N TYR A 69 15.01 0.51 10.37
CA TYR A 69 14.84 0.43 8.92
C TYR A 69 15.87 1.30 8.19
N ASP A 70 16.57 0.73 7.22
CA ASP A 70 17.61 1.41 6.42
C ASP A 70 17.11 1.82 5.02
N GLY A 71 15.81 1.70 4.77
CA GLY A 71 15.20 1.92 3.45
C GLY A 71 14.94 0.63 2.66
N LEU A 72 15.56 -0.50 3.07
CA LEU A 72 15.38 -1.82 2.46
C LEU A 72 15.01 -2.90 3.48
N PHE A 73 15.69 -2.90 4.63
CA PHE A 73 15.55 -3.91 5.66
C PHE A 73 15.54 -3.29 7.06
N PHE A 74 14.89 -3.98 8.00
CA PHE A 74 15.17 -3.75 9.40
C PHE A 74 16.39 -4.58 9.82
N SER A 75 17.31 -3.94 10.52
CA SER A 75 18.53 -4.56 11.04
C SER A 75 18.88 -4.06 12.44
N ALA A 76 19.69 -4.85 13.16
CA ALA A 76 20.22 -4.48 14.47
C ALA A 76 21.66 -4.96 14.58
N ALA A 77 22.56 -4.11 15.08
CA ALA A 77 23.94 -4.48 15.29
C ALA A 77 24.08 -5.65 16.26
N GLY A 78 24.80 -6.69 15.85
CA GLY A 78 25.08 -7.88 16.66
C GLY A 78 23.87 -8.79 16.89
N LEU A 79 22.81 -8.66 16.11
CA LEU A 79 21.76 -9.67 16.03
C LEU A 79 22.08 -10.61 14.86
N VAL A 80 22.72 -11.70 15.16
CA VAL A 80 23.21 -12.70 14.20
C VAL A 80 22.37 -13.97 14.29
N TRP A 81 22.47 -14.84 13.29
CA TRP A 81 21.82 -16.13 13.36
C TRP A 81 22.42 -17.02 14.44
N TYR A 82 21.55 -17.76 15.11
CA TYR A 82 21.92 -18.78 16.09
C TYR A 82 22.42 -20.05 15.39
N ASP A 83 22.95 -20.97 16.16
CA ASP A 83 23.40 -22.28 15.69
C ASP A 83 22.25 -23.06 15.03
N GLU A 84 22.44 -23.53 13.80
CA GLU A 84 21.45 -24.28 12.99
C GLU A 84 20.89 -25.51 13.72
N THR A 85 21.64 -26.07 14.68
CA THR A 85 21.18 -27.19 15.51
C THR A 85 20.00 -26.86 16.41
N GLN A 86 19.71 -25.58 16.64
CA GLN A 86 18.57 -25.12 17.45
C GLN A 86 17.24 -25.27 16.74
N GLY A 87 17.24 -25.50 15.42
CA GLY A 87 16.04 -25.69 14.60
C GLY A 87 15.36 -24.38 14.18
N ALA A 88 14.08 -24.50 13.78
CA ALA A 88 13.30 -23.37 13.33
C ALA A 88 12.88 -22.45 14.48
N SER A 89 12.74 -21.17 14.18
CA SER A 89 12.29 -20.12 15.12
C SER A 89 10.99 -19.46 14.68
N THR A 90 10.36 -18.76 15.63
CA THR A 90 9.25 -17.83 15.38
C THR A 90 9.74 -16.41 15.58
N PHE A 91 9.54 -15.58 14.58
CA PHE A 91 9.74 -14.14 14.64
C PHE A 91 8.42 -13.45 14.93
N THR A 92 8.39 -12.64 15.98
CA THR A 92 7.28 -11.75 16.31
C THR A 92 7.80 -10.33 16.31
N ALA A 93 7.10 -9.43 15.62
CA ALA A 93 7.52 -8.03 15.53
C ALA A 93 6.33 -7.09 15.74
N TYR A 94 6.62 -5.87 16.17
CA TYR A 94 5.63 -4.80 16.30
C TYR A 94 6.23 -3.43 16.01
N TYR A 95 5.38 -2.49 15.62
CA TYR A 95 5.69 -1.09 15.39
C TYR A 95 4.60 -0.20 16.04
N PRO A 96 4.95 0.94 16.63
CA PRO A 96 6.30 1.48 16.86
C PRO A 96 7.02 0.81 18.03
N TYR A 97 8.35 0.79 17.97
CA TYR A 97 9.20 0.23 19.03
C TYR A 97 8.97 0.92 20.38
N ARG A 98 9.03 0.14 21.47
CA ARG A 98 8.92 0.62 22.85
C ARG A 98 10.09 0.11 23.71
N ASP A 99 10.76 1.02 24.41
CA ASP A 99 11.88 0.69 25.30
C ASP A 99 11.40 -0.11 26.52
N GLU A 100 10.12 0.06 26.93
CA GLU A 100 9.54 -0.64 28.08
C GLU A 100 9.31 -2.13 27.84
N GLY A 101 9.43 -2.59 26.61
CA GLY A 101 9.26 -3.99 26.22
C GLY A 101 8.09 -4.22 25.25
N VAL A 102 7.87 -5.51 24.95
CA VAL A 102 6.77 -5.96 24.08
C VAL A 102 5.43 -5.50 24.65
N PRO A 103 4.59 -4.78 23.89
CA PRO A 103 3.35 -4.25 24.43
C PRO A 103 2.32 -5.37 24.67
N GLY A 104 1.91 -5.55 25.92
CA GLY A 104 0.73 -6.33 26.29
C GLY A 104 -0.56 -5.47 26.29
N THR A 105 -0.39 -4.16 26.24
CA THR A 105 -1.47 -3.17 26.12
C THR A 105 -1.03 -2.01 25.25
N PHE A 106 -2.00 -1.41 24.56
CA PHE A 106 -1.78 -0.24 23.73
C PHE A 106 -2.93 0.76 23.91
N ALA A 107 -2.61 2.04 23.99
CA ALA A 107 -3.60 3.10 24.05
C ALA A 107 -3.45 4.04 22.84
N VAL A 108 -4.56 4.31 22.17
CA VAL A 108 -4.62 5.36 21.15
C VAL A 108 -4.59 6.75 21.81
N ALA A 109 -3.99 7.71 21.13
CA ALA A 109 -4.00 9.10 21.60
C ALA A 109 -5.42 9.68 21.48
N ALA A 110 -5.86 10.39 22.52
CA ALA A 110 -7.12 11.15 22.46
C ALA A 110 -7.00 12.37 21.54
N ASP A 111 -5.84 12.98 21.44
CA ASP A 111 -5.56 14.05 20.48
C ASP A 111 -4.71 13.52 19.35
N GLN A 112 -5.33 13.36 18.19
CA GLN A 112 -4.68 12.87 16.96
C GLN A 112 -4.52 13.98 15.91
N ARG A 113 -4.76 15.24 16.25
CA ARG A 113 -4.73 16.37 15.30
C ARG A 113 -3.37 16.57 14.63
N ASP A 114 -2.28 16.15 15.25
CA ASP A 114 -0.93 16.22 14.70
C ASP A 114 -0.57 14.97 13.85
N GLY A 115 -1.50 14.03 13.67
CA GLY A 115 -1.35 12.81 12.91
C GLY A 115 -1.75 11.55 13.66
N CYS A 116 -2.08 10.50 12.94
CA CYS A 116 -2.53 9.22 13.48
C CYS A 116 -1.40 8.22 13.74
N THR A 117 -0.20 8.45 13.21
CA THR A 117 0.94 7.51 13.29
C THR A 117 1.27 7.05 14.73
N PRO A 118 1.25 7.90 15.78
CA PRO A 118 1.50 7.44 17.15
C PRO A 118 0.44 6.48 17.70
N SER A 119 -0.76 6.49 17.12
CA SER A 119 -1.86 5.60 17.45
C SER A 119 -1.95 4.37 16.54
N ASP A 120 -1.03 4.22 15.57
CA ASP A 120 -1.02 3.10 14.65
C ASP A 120 -0.13 1.98 15.18
N LEU A 121 -0.75 0.89 15.62
CA LEU A 121 -0.04 -0.30 16.10
C LEU A 121 -0.04 -1.37 15.03
N LEU A 122 1.15 -1.77 14.60
CA LEU A 122 1.36 -2.88 13.67
C LEU A 122 1.91 -4.10 14.40
N GLY A 123 1.50 -5.28 13.95
CA GLY A 123 2.02 -6.56 14.41
C GLY A 123 2.34 -7.49 13.24
N ALA A 124 3.37 -8.32 13.40
CA ALA A 124 3.76 -9.35 12.44
C ALA A 124 4.22 -10.62 13.15
N VAL A 125 3.93 -11.78 12.57
CA VAL A 125 4.47 -13.06 13.01
C VAL A 125 4.87 -13.91 11.81
N THR A 126 6.08 -14.47 11.85
CA THR A 126 6.56 -15.44 10.85
C THR A 126 7.09 -16.64 11.59
N ARG A 127 6.58 -17.83 11.25
CA ARG A 127 6.92 -19.10 11.91
C ARG A 127 7.81 -19.95 11.02
N ASP A 128 8.41 -20.96 11.64
CA ASP A 128 9.23 -21.98 10.95
C ASP A 128 10.41 -21.40 10.16
N VAL A 129 10.99 -20.31 10.66
CA VAL A 129 12.13 -19.64 10.05
C VAL A 129 13.42 -20.37 10.43
N LEU A 130 14.16 -20.81 9.42
CA LEU A 130 15.47 -21.44 9.59
C LEU A 130 16.59 -20.41 9.46
N PRO A 131 17.74 -20.59 10.16
CA PRO A 131 18.91 -19.78 9.97
C PRO A 131 19.37 -19.73 8.51
N GLY A 132 19.81 -18.54 8.05
CA GLY A 132 20.30 -18.40 6.68
C GLY A 132 20.64 -16.96 6.31
N GLY A 133 21.26 -16.76 5.14
CA GLY A 133 21.66 -15.45 4.64
C GLY A 133 20.53 -14.62 4.02
N THR A 134 19.35 -15.22 3.82
CA THR A 134 18.19 -14.52 3.22
C THR A 134 17.44 -13.72 4.28
N PRO A 135 17.05 -12.46 4.02
CA PRO A 135 16.23 -11.71 4.94
C PRO A 135 14.90 -12.40 5.25
N VAL A 136 14.47 -12.32 6.51
CA VAL A 136 13.19 -12.85 6.97
C VAL A 136 12.06 -11.97 6.43
N LYS A 137 11.18 -12.53 5.63
CA LYS A 137 9.99 -11.80 5.15
C LYS A 137 8.96 -11.74 6.28
N MET A 138 8.54 -10.54 6.65
CA MET A 138 7.52 -10.34 7.66
C MET A 138 6.42 -9.42 7.11
N GLN A 139 5.20 -9.91 7.11
CA GLN A 139 4.03 -9.12 6.76
C GLN A 139 3.46 -8.49 8.03
N PHE A 140 3.49 -7.17 8.09
CA PHE A 140 2.90 -6.41 9.17
C PHE A 140 1.42 -6.13 8.88
N HIS A 141 0.59 -6.21 9.90
CA HIS A 141 -0.82 -5.92 9.86
C HIS A 141 -1.15 -4.83 10.87
N HIS A 142 -2.06 -3.93 10.52
CA HIS A 142 -2.64 -3.01 11.48
C HIS A 142 -3.50 -3.78 12.48
N LEU A 143 -3.34 -3.50 13.75
CA LEU A 143 -4.09 -4.17 14.81
C LEU A 143 -5.30 -3.36 15.28
N LEU A 144 -5.37 -2.09 14.90
CA LEU A 144 -6.44 -1.17 15.27
C LEU A 144 -7.36 -0.89 14.07
N SER A 145 -8.37 -0.06 14.27
CA SER A 145 -9.32 0.35 13.23
C SER A 145 -9.03 1.77 12.78
N GLN A 146 -9.11 2.03 11.48
CA GLN A 146 -9.04 3.39 10.94
C GLN A 146 -10.44 3.88 10.60
N LEU A 147 -10.77 5.10 10.97
CA LEU A 147 -12.00 5.79 10.57
C LEU A 147 -11.62 7.02 9.73
N ASN A 148 -12.01 7.04 8.47
CA ASN A 148 -12.00 8.23 7.64
C ASN A 148 -13.35 8.93 7.80
N ILE A 149 -13.35 10.24 7.92
CA ILE A 149 -14.55 11.05 8.10
C ILE A 149 -14.60 12.04 6.96
N VAL A 150 -15.45 11.73 5.98
CA VAL A 150 -15.68 12.56 4.78
C VAL A 150 -16.73 13.60 5.12
N VAL A 151 -16.35 14.87 5.17
CA VAL A 151 -17.24 15.97 5.52
C VAL A 151 -17.69 16.72 4.28
N GLN A 152 -18.98 16.71 4.03
CA GLN A 152 -19.65 17.57 3.05
C GLN A 152 -20.20 18.79 3.80
N ASN A 153 -19.41 19.84 3.85
CA ASN A 153 -19.82 21.07 4.52
C ASN A 153 -20.66 21.94 3.58
N ARG A 154 -21.98 22.01 3.81
CA ARG A 154 -22.93 22.88 3.08
C ARG A 154 -23.20 24.19 3.82
N SER A 155 -22.57 24.39 4.99
CA SER A 155 -22.68 25.64 5.74
C SER A 155 -21.72 26.71 5.16
N ASP A 156 -21.95 27.96 5.53
CA ASP A 156 -21.08 29.11 5.19
C ASP A 156 -19.87 29.26 6.14
N ARG A 157 -19.68 28.31 7.08
CA ARG A 157 -18.64 28.33 8.12
C ARG A 157 -17.70 27.18 7.93
N ALA A 158 -16.40 27.40 8.08
CA ALA A 158 -15.41 26.35 7.99
C ALA A 158 -15.50 25.37 9.19
N VAL A 159 -15.13 24.12 8.96
CA VAL A 159 -15.00 23.12 10.03
C VAL A 159 -13.66 23.35 10.73
N ARG A 160 -13.72 23.63 12.02
CA ARG A 160 -12.55 23.83 12.86
C ARG A 160 -12.01 22.51 13.39
N GLN A 161 -12.88 21.55 13.73
CA GLN A 161 -12.51 20.30 14.38
C GLN A 161 -13.59 19.24 14.16
N VAL A 162 -13.16 17.99 14.05
CA VAL A 162 -14.03 16.82 14.14
C VAL A 162 -13.56 15.97 15.31
N ALA A 163 -14.50 15.55 16.16
CA ALA A 163 -14.24 14.68 17.30
C ALA A 163 -15.14 13.45 17.24
N ILE A 164 -14.62 12.33 17.75
CA ILE A 164 -15.31 11.06 17.88
C ILE A 164 -15.36 10.69 19.35
N ASP A 165 -16.54 10.45 19.89
CA ASP A 165 -16.75 10.00 21.28
C ASP A 165 -17.42 8.61 21.30
N GLY A 166 -17.36 7.95 22.46
CA GLY A 166 -17.98 6.67 22.71
C GLY A 166 -17.03 5.46 22.64
N PHE A 167 -15.72 5.67 22.41
CA PHE A 167 -14.73 4.61 22.32
C PHE A 167 -13.78 4.57 23.51
N VAL A 168 -13.53 3.34 24.02
CA VAL A 168 -12.48 3.08 25.01
C VAL A 168 -11.13 3.09 24.30
N PRO A 169 -10.16 3.89 24.76
CA PRO A 169 -8.91 4.10 24.03
C PRO A 169 -7.86 3.01 24.27
N GLU A 170 -8.05 2.07 25.19
CA GLU A 170 -7.06 1.08 25.58
C GLU A 170 -7.41 -0.32 25.07
N ALA A 171 -6.44 -0.99 24.44
CA ALA A 171 -6.52 -2.36 23.96
C ALA A 171 -5.57 -3.29 24.71
N ALA A 172 -5.97 -4.54 24.90
CA ALA A 172 -5.05 -5.65 25.12
C ALA A 172 -4.49 -6.11 23.76
N VAL A 173 -3.19 -6.43 23.72
CA VAL A 173 -2.45 -6.79 22.51
C VAL A 173 -1.92 -8.22 22.64
N ASP A 174 -2.19 -9.05 21.65
CA ASP A 174 -1.55 -10.36 21.47
C ASP A 174 -0.75 -10.35 20.15
N LEU A 175 0.56 -10.41 20.24
CA LEU A 175 1.43 -10.45 19.06
C LEU A 175 1.72 -11.89 18.57
N ALA A 176 1.37 -12.91 19.33
CA ALA A 176 1.48 -14.31 18.85
C ALA A 176 0.40 -14.66 17.82
N VAL A 177 -0.76 -13.99 17.94
CA VAL A 177 -1.82 -13.93 16.94
C VAL A 177 -2.10 -12.44 16.76
N PRO A 178 -1.38 -11.72 15.86
CA PRO A 178 -1.38 -10.27 15.83
C PRO A 178 -2.78 -9.67 15.84
N GLU A 179 -3.28 -9.34 17.03
CA GLU A 179 -4.61 -8.76 17.24
C GLU A 179 -4.62 -7.80 18.44
N ALA A 180 -5.59 -6.90 18.43
CA ALA A 180 -5.87 -6.00 19.53
C ALA A 180 -7.35 -6.07 19.92
N THR A 181 -7.63 -6.19 21.21
CA THR A 181 -9.00 -6.27 21.74
C THR A 181 -9.22 -5.19 22.78
N VAL A 182 -10.42 -4.58 22.78
CA VAL A 182 -10.74 -3.51 23.73
C VAL A 182 -10.65 -4.00 25.18
N ARG A 183 -10.07 -3.18 26.05
CA ARG A 183 -10.06 -3.40 27.49
C ARG A 183 -11.25 -2.70 28.15
N ALA A 184 -11.62 -3.17 29.36
CA ALA A 184 -12.58 -2.45 30.17
C ALA A 184 -11.99 -1.08 30.56
N GLY A 185 -12.76 -0.02 30.34
CA GLY A 185 -12.34 1.37 30.61
C GLY A 185 -13.47 2.36 30.36
N GLU A 186 -13.17 3.62 30.55
CA GLU A 186 -14.08 4.72 30.22
C GLU A 186 -13.87 5.15 28.76
N ALA A 187 -14.95 5.49 28.08
CA ALA A 187 -14.88 6.09 26.75
C ALA A 187 -14.30 7.52 26.86
N VAL A 188 -13.59 7.91 25.82
CA VAL A 188 -12.99 9.25 25.69
C VAL A 188 -13.33 9.86 24.35
N GLU A 189 -13.29 11.19 24.29
CA GLU A 189 -13.32 11.93 23.03
C GLU A 189 -11.96 11.79 22.32
N VAL A 190 -11.99 11.48 21.02
CA VAL A 190 -10.82 11.44 20.15
C VAL A 190 -10.92 12.55 19.11
N LEU A 191 -9.95 13.47 19.13
CA LEU A 191 -9.84 14.57 18.17
C LEU A 191 -9.18 14.08 16.88
N ALA A 192 -9.91 14.13 15.78
CA ALA A 192 -9.46 13.59 14.50
C ALA A 192 -8.40 14.47 13.81
N PHE A 193 -7.50 13.83 13.06
CA PHE A 193 -6.52 14.47 12.21
C PHE A 193 -7.19 15.03 10.94
N ALA A 194 -6.95 16.29 10.62
CA ALA A 194 -7.42 16.89 9.38
C ALA A 194 -6.49 16.54 8.22
N VAL A 195 -6.81 15.50 7.46
CA VAL A 195 -6.08 15.11 6.24
C VAL A 195 -6.24 16.20 5.17
N THR A 196 -7.49 16.62 4.95
CA THR A 196 -7.84 17.76 4.11
C THR A 196 -8.83 18.63 4.89
N PRO A 197 -8.43 19.81 5.36
CA PRO A 197 -9.33 20.69 6.11
C PRO A 197 -10.67 20.92 5.38
N ASN A 198 -11.77 20.91 6.13
CA ASN A 198 -13.15 20.99 5.66
C ASN A 198 -13.69 19.80 4.85
N ALA A 199 -12.86 18.79 4.50
CA ALA A 199 -13.29 17.71 3.61
C ALA A 199 -13.02 16.33 4.18
N LEU A 200 -11.79 16.05 4.66
CA LEU A 200 -11.41 14.71 5.09
C LEU A 200 -10.67 14.75 6.44
N TYR A 201 -11.18 13.99 7.38
CA TYR A 201 -10.56 13.78 8.69
C TYR A 201 -10.30 12.29 8.91
N ARG A 202 -9.38 11.97 9.82
CA ARG A 202 -9.00 10.59 10.11
C ARG A 202 -8.79 10.39 11.60
N ALA A 203 -9.20 9.24 12.11
CA ALA A 203 -8.91 8.79 13.46
C ALA A 203 -8.53 7.31 13.45
N VAL A 204 -7.65 6.91 14.38
CA VAL A 204 -7.36 5.52 14.70
C VAL A 204 -8.00 5.19 16.03
N LEU A 205 -8.77 4.11 16.08
CA LEU A 205 -9.60 3.71 17.20
C LEU A 205 -9.33 2.25 17.57
N VAL A 206 -9.53 1.91 18.83
CA VAL A 206 -9.46 0.51 19.29
C VAL A 206 -10.64 -0.27 18.72
N PRO A 207 -10.42 -1.48 18.17
CA PRO A 207 -11.50 -2.34 17.66
C PRO A 207 -12.53 -2.62 18.77
N GLN A 208 -13.77 -2.24 18.56
CA GLN A 208 -14.86 -2.47 19.51
C GLN A 208 -16.23 -2.19 18.87
N ARG A 209 -17.27 -2.64 19.57
CA ARG A 209 -18.65 -2.27 19.25
C ARG A 209 -19.13 -1.24 20.26
N ALA A 210 -19.56 -0.08 19.81
CA ALA A 210 -19.99 1.04 20.65
C ALA A 210 -21.02 1.92 19.93
N THR A 211 -21.68 2.82 20.68
CA THR A 211 -22.37 3.95 20.07
C THR A 211 -21.34 5.04 19.78
N LEU A 212 -21.10 5.29 18.51
CA LEU A 212 -20.21 6.34 18.05
C LEU A 212 -20.96 7.65 18.02
N GLN A 213 -20.39 8.69 18.64
CA GLN A 213 -20.86 10.08 18.51
C GLN A 213 -19.85 10.87 17.68
N VAL A 214 -20.34 11.60 16.69
CA VAL A 214 -19.54 12.50 15.89
C VAL A 214 -19.89 13.91 16.23
N ASP A 215 -18.91 14.70 16.57
CA ASP A 215 -19.05 16.13 16.87
C ASP A 215 -18.23 16.94 15.86
N VAL A 216 -18.91 17.80 15.12
CA VAL A 216 -18.29 18.74 14.18
C VAL A 216 -18.38 20.14 14.78
N THR A 217 -17.23 20.72 15.11
CA THR A 217 -17.13 22.09 15.60
C THR A 217 -16.80 23.02 14.43
N LEU A 218 -17.62 24.04 14.22
CA LEU A 218 -17.43 25.09 13.23
C LEU A 218 -16.54 26.23 13.79
N GLU A 219 -16.07 27.11 12.93
CA GLU A 219 -15.17 28.23 13.28
C GLU A 219 -15.76 29.19 14.32
N ASP A 220 -17.08 29.40 14.31
CA ASP A 220 -17.78 30.23 15.29
C ASP A 220 -17.99 29.57 16.66
N GLY A 221 -17.54 28.31 16.79
CA GLY A 221 -17.67 27.51 18.02
C GLY A 221 -18.98 26.73 18.10
N THR A 222 -19.85 26.81 17.11
CA THR A 222 -21.05 25.97 17.07
C THR A 222 -20.65 24.51 16.90
N VAL A 223 -21.31 23.62 17.65
CA VAL A 223 -21.09 22.16 17.56
C VAL A 223 -22.36 21.51 17.03
N ALA A 224 -22.22 20.76 15.98
CA ALA A 224 -23.24 19.86 15.48
C ALA A 224 -22.87 18.42 15.85
N SER A 225 -23.80 17.65 16.40
CA SER A 225 -23.55 16.32 16.95
C SER A 225 -24.53 15.29 16.38
N LYS A 226 -24.02 14.08 16.11
CA LYS A 226 -24.85 12.94 15.70
C LYS A 226 -24.31 11.64 16.27
N SER A 227 -25.23 10.81 16.77
CA SER A 227 -24.89 9.47 17.22
C SER A 227 -25.19 8.42 16.16
N VAL A 228 -24.25 7.47 16.00
CA VAL A 228 -24.39 6.25 15.21
C VAL A 228 -24.43 5.08 16.18
N PRO A 229 -25.60 4.48 16.43
CA PRO A 229 -25.71 3.36 17.35
C PRO A 229 -25.07 2.11 16.76
N ASP A 230 -24.55 1.27 17.63
CA ASP A 230 -24.05 -0.07 17.29
C ASP A 230 -22.94 -0.11 16.23
N ALA A 231 -22.11 0.93 16.18
CA ALA A 231 -20.94 0.95 15.31
C ALA A 231 -19.97 -0.18 15.73
N ALA A 232 -19.65 -1.09 14.77
CA ALA A 232 -18.74 -2.20 14.97
C ALA A 232 -17.45 -1.96 14.20
N LEU A 233 -16.34 -1.73 14.90
CA LEU A 233 -15.04 -1.56 14.32
C LEU A 233 -14.17 -2.80 14.59
N GLU A 234 -13.57 -3.35 13.56
CA GLU A 234 -12.69 -4.53 13.62
C GLU A 234 -11.23 -4.13 13.40
N GLY A 235 -10.30 -4.86 14.02
CA GLY A 235 -8.87 -4.63 13.84
C GLY A 235 -8.41 -4.86 12.40
N GLY A 236 -7.47 -4.05 11.94
CA GLY A 236 -6.95 -4.11 10.58
C GLY A 236 -7.93 -3.64 9.50
N LYS A 237 -9.01 -2.95 9.91
CA LYS A 237 -10.05 -2.50 8.99
C LYS A 237 -10.16 -0.98 8.94
N ARG A 238 -10.52 -0.47 7.77
CA ARG A 238 -10.82 0.93 7.53
C ARG A 238 -12.32 1.11 7.30
N TYR A 239 -12.85 2.16 7.85
CA TYR A 239 -14.25 2.55 7.72
C TYR A 239 -14.33 3.98 7.23
N ASP A 240 -15.29 4.26 6.35
CA ASP A 240 -15.60 5.61 5.92
C ASP A 240 -16.90 6.08 6.58
N LEU A 241 -16.89 7.28 7.11
CA LEU A 241 -18.00 7.93 7.75
C LEU A 241 -18.34 9.19 6.96
N SER A 242 -19.47 9.17 6.25
CA SER A 242 -19.97 10.36 5.56
C SER A 242 -20.70 11.26 6.53
N VAL A 243 -20.30 12.52 6.60
CA VAL A 243 -20.89 13.55 7.46
C VAL A 243 -21.31 14.73 6.62
N VAL A 244 -22.60 15.04 6.59
CA VAL A 244 -23.15 16.23 5.92
C VAL A 244 -23.48 17.27 6.99
N VAL A 245 -22.88 18.46 6.88
CA VAL A 245 -23.18 19.62 7.73
C VAL A 245 -24.13 20.53 6.96
N GLU A 246 -25.39 20.58 7.37
CA GLU A 246 -26.41 21.39 6.69
C GLU A 246 -26.36 22.87 7.06
N ALA A 247 -26.81 23.72 6.12
CA ALA A 247 -26.78 25.20 6.25
C ALA A 247 -27.98 25.79 7.02
N ALA A 248 -28.65 25.01 7.86
CA ALA A 248 -29.81 25.48 8.63
C ALA A 248 -29.41 26.53 9.71
N PRO A 249 -30.34 27.30 10.26
CA PRO A 249 -30.03 28.29 11.29
C PRO A 249 -29.35 27.68 12.54
N GLU A 250 -29.56 26.39 12.79
CA GLU A 250 -28.70 25.54 13.64
C GLU A 250 -28.19 24.40 12.77
N PRO A 251 -26.86 24.17 12.71
CA PRO A 251 -26.29 23.13 11.85
C PRO A 251 -26.75 21.75 12.37
N GLU A 252 -27.36 20.99 11.50
CA GLU A 252 -27.71 19.59 11.74
C GLU A 252 -26.68 18.68 11.01
N LEU A 253 -26.36 17.53 11.63
CA LEU A 253 -25.55 16.50 10.99
C LEU A 253 -26.45 15.39 10.45
N GLU A 254 -26.25 15.05 9.21
CA GLU A 254 -26.55 13.73 8.69
C GLU A 254 -25.27 12.90 8.69
N VAL A 255 -25.31 11.76 9.37
CA VAL A 255 -24.15 10.88 9.49
C VAL A 255 -24.55 9.50 9.03
N THR A 256 -23.81 8.96 8.09
CA THR A 256 -23.94 7.58 7.63
C THR A 256 -22.60 6.90 7.81
N LEU A 257 -22.54 5.88 8.66
CA LEU A 257 -21.43 4.96 8.72
C LEU A 257 -21.64 3.91 7.64
N SER A 258 -20.88 3.98 6.61
CA SER A 258 -20.78 2.93 5.63
C SER A 258 -19.65 2.00 6.08
N GLY A 259 -20.02 0.84 6.61
CA GLY A 259 -19.06 -0.18 7.03
C GLY A 259 -18.85 -1.16 5.90
N GLU A 260 -17.72 -1.16 5.28
CA GLU A 260 -17.14 -2.36 4.74
C GLU A 260 -15.65 -2.41 5.06
N ILE A 261 -15.33 -3.46 5.46
CA ILE A 261 -14.20 -4.25 5.86
C ILE A 261 -13.22 -4.29 4.68
N VAL A 262 -12.39 -3.29 4.58
CA VAL A 262 -11.22 -3.38 3.73
C VAL A 262 -10.04 -3.52 4.65
N ASP A 263 -9.20 -4.51 4.41
CA ASP A 263 -7.86 -4.46 4.99
C ASP A 263 -7.32 -3.06 4.72
N TRP A 264 -6.55 -2.49 5.61
CA TRP A 264 -6.00 -1.13 5.49
C TRP A 264 -5.24 -0.88 4.18
N ILE A 265 -5.40 -1.77 3.25
CA ILE A 265 -5.04 -1.69 1.86
C ILE A 265 -6.21 -1.02 1.17
N ASP A 266 -6.04 0.26 0.95
CA ASP A 266 -6.81 1.17 0.11
C ASP A 266 -8.17 0.65 -0.40
N GLY A 267 -9.25 1.12 0.16
CA GLY A 267 -10.60 0.74 -0.19
C GLY A 267 -11.43 1.92 -0.67
N GLY A 268 -12.12 1.72 -1.75
CA GLY A 268 -13.04 2.67 -2.34
C GLY A 268 -14.22 3.06 -1.45
N GLU A 269 -14.88 4.11 -1.86
CA GLU A 269 -16.03 4.79 -1.24
C GLU A 269 -17.23 3.85 -1.02
N LEU A 270 -17.93 3.98 0.11
CA LEU A 270 -19.06 3.14 0.49
C LEU A 270 -20.41 3.87 0.31
N GLY A 271 -21.25 3.26 -0.47
CA GLY A 271 -22.63 3.71 -0.70
C GLY A 271 -23.59 3.33 0.44
N THR A 272 -24.64 4.10 0.59
CA THR A 272 -25.67 4.01 1.64
C THR A 272 -26.47 2.70 1.58
N GLY A 273 -26.43 1.91 2.64
CA GLY A 273 -27.16 0.65 2.75
C GLY A 273 -28.67 0.78 2.74
N GLY A 274 -29.29 0.10 1.79
CA GLY A 274 -30.67 -0.35 1.83
C GLY A 274 -30.70 -1.83 1.55
N ASP A 275 -31.40 -2.56 2.40
CA ASP A 275 -31.65 -3.99 2.43
C ASP A 275 -31.53 -4.75 1.09
N GLY A 276 -30.58 -5.70 1.04
CA GLY A 276 -30.66 -6.90 0.23
C GLY A 276 -30.15 -6.82 -1.22
N GLY A 277 -29.00 -7.42 -1.46
CA GLY A 277 -28.53 -7.85 -2.78
C GLY A 277 -27.25 -7.19 -3.21
N ASP A 278 -26.21 -8.04 -3.40
CA ASP A 278 -24.93 -7.71 -4.00
C ASP A 278 -25.11 -6.98 -5.34
N GLU A 279 -24.98 -5.65 -5.30
CA GLU A 279 -24.63 -4.86 -6.47
C GLU A 279 -23.66 -3.78 -6.00
N PRO A 280 -22.48 -3.59 -6.65
CA PRO A 280 -21.59 -2.47 -6.37
C PRO A 280 -22.33 -1.17 -6.72
N ASP A 281 -22.20 -0.17 -5.84
CA ASP A 281 -22.83 1.13 -6.04
C ASP A 281 -22.42 1.70 -7.41
N GLU A 282 -23.41 1.86 -8.26
CA GLU A 282 -23.32 2.71 -9.43
C GLU A 282 -23.28 4.18 -8.93
N GLY A 283 -22.10 4.64 -8.49
CA GLY A 283 -21.80 6.06 -8.61
C GLY A 283 -22.24 6.48 -10.00
N ASP A 284 -22.51 7.72 -10.28
CA ASP A 284 -23.09 8.21 -11.55
C ASP A 284 -22.52 7.58 -12.86
N GLY A 285 -21.87 6.42 -12.73
CA GLY A 285 -21.25 5.58 -13.78
C GLY A 285 -20.02 6.21 -14.43
N LYS A 286 -19.42 7.23 -13.83
CA LYS A 286 -18.35 8.02 -14.45
C LYS A 286 -17.00 7.90 -13.78
N THR A 287 -16.91 7.37 -12.56
CA THR A 287 -15.66 7.27 -11.82
C THR A 287 -15.55 5.95 -11.04
N VAL A 288 -14.31 5.51 -10.78
CA VAL A 288 -13.95 4.47 -9.82
C VAL A 288 -12.84 5.01 -8.93
N VAL A 289 -12.97 4.81 -7.62
CA VAL A 289 -11.92 5.15 -6.66
C VAL A 289 -11.14 3.89 -6.33
N TYR A 290 -9.82 3.94 -6.46
CA TYR A 290 -8.95 2.82 -6.15
C TYR A 290 -7.58 3.30 -5.67
N ALA A 291 -7.13 2.77 -4.55
CA ALA A 291 -5.83 3.08 -3.95
C ALA A 291 -5.63 4.59 -3.67
N GLY A 292 -6.71 5.29 -3.21
CA GLY A 292 -6.68 6.73 -2.94
C GLY A 292 -6.72 7.62 -4.18
N GLU A 293 -6.77 7.01 -5.37
CA GLU A 293 -6.85 7.69 -6.65
C GLU A 293 -8.26 7.56 -7.23
N THR A 294 -8.77 8.62 -7.83
CA THR A 294 -10.02 8.60 -8.59
C THR A 294 -9.71 8.47 -10.07
N TYR A 295 -10.34 7.50 -10.71
CA TYR A 295 -10.22 7.26 -12.15
C TYR A 295 -11.56 7.49 -12.82
N SER A 296 -11.58 8.27 -13.87
CA SER A 296 -12.75 8.38 -14.74
C SER A 296 -13.03 7.05 -15.43
N THR A 297 -14.31 6.79 -15.72
CA THR A 297 -14.72 5.59 -16.46
C THR A 297 -15.43 5.97 -17.73
N VAL A 298 -15.43 5.06 -18.69
CA VAL A 298 -16.10 5.22 -19.97
C VAL A 298 -16.70 3.89 -20.41
N THR A 299 -17.91 3.95 -20.98
CA THR A 299 -18.56 2.77 -21.55
C THR A 299 -18.23 2.69 -23.05
N ILE A 300 -17.58 1.60 -23.46
CA ILE A 300 -17.25 1.29 -24.87
C ILE A 300 -17.85 -0.07 -25.20
N ASP A 301 -18.73 -0.13 -26.19
CA ASP A 301 -19.43 -1.34 -26.65
C ASP A 301 -20.10 -2.15 -25.53
N GLY A 302 -20.68 -1.43 -24.55
CA GLY A 302 -21.42 -2.01 -23.44
C GLY A 302 -20.53 -2.47 -22.26
N ARG A 303 -19.21 -2.31 -22.34
CA ARG A 303 -18.25 -2.58 -21.25
C ARG A 303 -17.78 -1.28 -20.62
N VAL A 304 -17.67 -1.27 -19.30
CA VAL A 304 -17.13 -0.12 -18.56
C VAL A 304 -15.63 -0.29 -18.40
N TRP A 305 -14.87 0.68 -18.86
CA TRP A 305 -13.42 0.76 -18.81
C TRP A 305 -12.96 1.90 -17.91
N MET A 306 -11.82 1.75 -17.27
CA MET A 306 -11.09 2.92 -16.78
C MET A 306 -10.72 3.82 -17.95
N ALA A 307 -11.04 5.11 -17.86
CA ALA A 307 -10.67 6.11 -18.88
C ALA A 307 -9.24 6.63 -18.70
N GLU A 308 -8.56 6.23 -17.64
CA GLU A 308 -7.20 6.64 -17.28
C GLU A 308 -6.32 5.41 -17.04
N ASN A 309 -5.02 5.56 -17.26
CA ASN A 309 -4.05 4.52 -16.94
C ASN A 309 -3.90 4.38 -15.43
N LEU A 310 -3.76 3.15 -14.94
CA LEU A 310 -3.62 2.86 -13.53
C LEU A 310 -2.37 3.53 -12.95
N ARG A 311 -2.52 4.15 -11.76
CA ARG A 311 -1.45 4.80 -10.99
C ARG A 311 -1.07 4.01 -9.74
N TYR A 312 -1.77 2.91 -9.49
CA TYR A 312 -1.55 2.07 -8.33
C TYR A 312 -0.19 1.37 -8.40
N ARG A 313 0.61 1.50 -7.34
CA ARG A 313 1.84 0.74 -7.16
C ARG A 313 1.62 -0.32 -6.09
N PRO A 314 1.69 -1.63 -6.43
CA PRO A 314 1.70 -2.69 -5.44
C PRO A 314 2.81 -2.48 -4.40
N SER A 315 2.55 -2.80 -3.14
CA SER A 315 3.49 -2.58 -2.04
C SER A 315 4.78 -3.39 -2.15
N ASP A 316 4.73 -4.51 -2.87
CA ASP A 316 5.86 -5.41 -3.16
C ASP A 316 6.62 -5.03 -4.44
N ALA A 317 6.12 -4.06 -5.20
CA ALA A 317 6.75 -3.62 -6.43
C ALA A 317 7.79 -2.51 -6.18
N THR A 318 8.96 -2.67 -6.77
CA THR A 318 10.07 -1.73 -6.69
C THR A 318 10.17 -0.91 -7.97
N PHE A 319 10.36 0.41 -7.87
CA PHE A 319 10.64 1.24 -9.04
C PHE A 319 11.92 0.79 -9.72
N GLY A 320 11.84 0.54 -11.02
CA GLY A 320 12.93 0.00 -11.83
C GLY A 320 12.97 -1.52 -11.90
N ASP A 321 12.10 -2.20 -11.11
CA ASP A 321 11.92 -3.65 -11.12
C ASP A 321 10.42 -3.96 -11.00
N GLY A 322 9.80 -4.18 -12.13
CA GLY A 322 8.36 -4.47 -12.27
C GLY A 322 7.44 -3.24 -12.37
N VAL A 323 7.84 -2.07 -11.87
CA VAL A 323 7.08 -0.81 -11.99
C VAL A 323 8.00 0.33 -12.42
N TRP A 324 7.55 1.17 -13.35
CA TRP A 324 8.28 2.34 -13.83
C TRP A 324 7.39 3.56 -13.94
N ASN A 325 7.98 4.74 -13.75
CA ASN A 325 7.34 5.99 -14.14
C ASN A 325 7.13 6.04 -15.67
N PRO A 326 6.19 6.84 -16.18
CA PRO A 326 6.12 7.09 -17.62
C PRO A 326 7.40 7.76 -18.11
N GLU A 327 7.68 7.70 -19.42
CA GLU A 327 8.88 8.28 -20.03
C GLU A 327 9.07 9.78 -19.68
N ALA A 328 7.95 10.50 -19.50
CA ALA A 328 7.95 11.91 -19.08
C ALA A 328 8.38 12.13 -17.61
N GLY A 329 8.64 11.07 -16.86
CA GLY A 329 9.13 11.10 -15.48
C GLY A 329 8.05 11.06 -14.40
N ALA A 330 8.48 11.08 -13.14
CA ALA A 330 7.60 10.91 -11.98
C ALA A 330 6.52 12.01 -11.85
N SER A 331 6.80 13.23 -12.28
CA SER A 331 5.82 14.33 -12.26
C SER A 331 4.64 14.14 -13.20
N ALA A 332 4.75 13.25 -14.18
CA ALA A 332 3.71 12.96 -15.15
C ALA A 332 2.83 11.77 -14.76
N VAL A 333 3.06 11.10 -13.64
CA VAL A 333 2.31 9.92 -13.20
C VAL A 333 0.82 10.24 -13.01
N ALA A 334 0.49 11.41 -12.46
CA ALA A 334 -0.90 11.83 -12.28
C ALA A 334 -1.70 11.87 -13.59
N GLU A 335 -1.05 12.20 -14.71
CA GLU A 335 -1.67 12.32 -16.03
C GLU A 335 -1.50 11.05 -16.86
N LEU A 336 -0.31 10.43 -16.83
CA LEU A 336 0.07 9.34 -17.74
C LEU A 336 -0.05 7.95 -17.13
N GLY A 337 -0.21 7.82 -15.79
CA GLY A 337 -0.20 6.56 -15.07
C GLY A 337 1.19 5.95 -14.90
N LEU A 338 1.25 4.73 -14.38
CA LEU A 338 2.47 3.94 -14.24
C LEU A 338 2.60 2.90 -15.35
N LEU A 339 3.80 2.40 -15.53
CA LEU A 339 4.12 1.28 -16.40
C LEU A 339 4.45 0.05 -15.54
N TYR A 340 3.97 -1.12 -15.93
CA TYR A 340 4.12 -2.37 -15.16
C TYR A 340 4.58 -3.50 -16.08
N ASP A 341 5.43 -4.40 -15.56
CA ASP A 341 5.61 -5.70 -16.21
C ASP A 341 4.42 -6.62 -15.92
N TYR A 342 4.33 -7.71 -16.68
CA TYR A 342 3.20 -8.62 -16.57
C TYR A 342 3.17 -9.36 -15.22
N ALA A 343 4.32 -9.65 -14.63
CA ALA A 343 4.40 -10.29 -13.33
C ALA A 343 3.80 -9.40 -12.23
N THR A 344 4.08 -8.10 -12.26
CA THR A 344 3.47 -7.11 -11.37
C THR A 344 1.97 -6.97 -11.62
N VAL A 345 1.57 -6.86 -12.90
CA VAL A 345 0.13 -6.76 -13.26
C VAL A 345 -0.67 -7.93 -12.71
N THR A 346 -0.10 -9.14 -12.69
CA THR A 346 -0.77 -10.36 -12.23
C THR A 346 -0.42 -10.76 -10.80
N GLY A 347 0.50 -10.04 -10.13
CA GLY A 347 0.99 -10.35 -8.78
C GLY A 347 -0.13 -10.61 -7.79
N GLY A 348 -0.14 -11.83 -7.21
CA GLY A 348 -1.20 -12.25 -6.29
C GLY A 348 -2.57 -12.44 -6.95
N ALA A 349 -2.62 -12.59 -8.27
CA ALA A 349 -3.87 -12.74 -9.01
C ALA A 349 -4.72 -13.90 -8.51
N VAL A 350 -5.96 -13.59 -8.15
CA VAL A 350 -7.01 -14.58 -7.88
C VAL A 350 -7.99 -14.47 -9.05
N PRO A 351 -8.29 -15.57 -9.76
CA PRO A 351 -9.34 -15.54 -10.78
C PRO A 351 -10.66 -15.06 -10.17
N THR A 352 -11.40 -14.22 -10.88
CA THR A 352 -12.76 -13.85 -10.49
C THR A 352 -13.70 -15.04 -10.57
N SER A 353 -14.93 -14.91 -10.08
CA SER A 353 -15.95 -15.97 -10.19
C SER A 353 -16.28 -16.35 -11.64
N GLU A 354 -15.99 -15.49 -12.58
CA GLU A 354 -16.19 -15.71 -14.03
C GLU A 354 -14.94 -16.24 -14.74
N GLY A 355 -13.84 -16.48 -14.01
CA GLY A 355 -12.58 -16.96 -14.56
C GLY A 355 -11.69 -15.85 -15.11
N LEU A 356 -12.07 -14.57 -14.95
CA LEU A 356 -11.30 -13.42 -15.35
C LEU A 356 -10.11 -13.18 -14.41
N LEU A 357 -9.06 -12.58 -14.90
CA LEU A 357 -7.85 -12.31 -14.13
C LEU A 357 -7.89 -10.90 -13.52
N ARG A 358 -8.14 -10.79 -12.22
CA ARG A 358 -8.16 -9.49 -11.55
C ARG A 358 -6.77 -8.83 -11.50
N GLY A 359 -5.74 -9.53 -11.04
CA GLY A 359 -4.40 -8.94 -10.81
C GLY A 359 -4.46 -7.74 -9.87
N ILE A 360 -3.77 -6.64 -10.26
CA ILE A 360 -3.73 -5.37 -9.53
C ILE A 360 -4.92 -4.44 -9.85
N CYS A 361 -5.94 -4.91 -10.55
CA CYS A 361 -7.16 -4.14 -10.78
C CYS A 361 -8.00 -3.99 -9.51
N PRO A 362 -8.86 -2.96 -9.41
CA PRO A 362 -9.79 -2.81 -8.30
C PRO A 362 -10.69 -4.05 -8.08
N PRO A 363 -11.27 -4.25 -6.90
CA PRO A 363 -12.35 -5.23 -6.72
C PRO A 363 -13.51 -4.97 -7.69
N GLY A 364 -14.07 -6.03 -8.29
CA GLY A 364 -15.10 -5.93 -9.33
C GLY A 364 -14.59 -5.46 -10.69
N TRP A 365 -13.25 -5.51 -10.89
CA TRP A 365 -12.58 -5.17 -12.14
C TRP A 365 -11.50 -6.20 -12.45
N HIS A 366 -11.19 -6.38 -13.73
CA HIS A 366 -10.19 -7.33 -14.20
C HIS A 366 -9.26 -6.72 -15.26
N ILE A 367 -8.14 -7.41 -15.50
CA ILE A 367 -7.23 -7.12 -16.59
C ILE A 367 -7.93 -7.54 -17.90
N PRO A 368 -8.03 -6.70 -18.92
CA PRO A 368 -8.75 -7.03 -20.16
C PRO A 368 -8.22 -8.33 -20.77
N ASP A 369 -9.13 -9.15 -21.27
CA ASP A 369 -8.78 -10.31 -22.07
C ASP A 369 -8.56 -9.95 -23.56
N THR A 370 -8.20 -10.94 -24.40
CA THR A 370 -7.94 -10.70 -25.82
C THR A 370 -9.20 -10.26 -26.57
N ASP A 371 -10.36 -10.84 -26.25
CA ASP A 371 -11.62 -10.50 -26.94
C ASP A 371 -12.04 -9.07 -26.60
N GLU A 372 -11.78 -8.62 -25.38
CA GLU A 372 -12.03 -7.25 -24.93
C GLU A 372 -11.07 -6.25 -25.59
N LEU A 373 -9.79 -6.59 -25.72
CA LEU A 373 -8.83 -5.77 -26.46
C LEU A 373 -9.18 -5.70 -27.94
N GLU A 374 -9.64 -6.80 -28.56
CA GLU A 374 -10.07 -6.82 -29.96
C GLU A 374 -11.35 -6.00 -30.16
N ALA A 375 -12.32 -6.09 -29.25
CA ALA A 375 -13.52 -5.27 -29.26
C ALA A 375 -13.18 -3.78 -29.11
N LEU A 376 -12.26 -3.46 -28.20
CA LEU A 376 -11.76 -2.10 -28.01
C LEU A 376 -11.08 -1.59 -29.30
N ALA A 377 -10.22 -2.41 -29.93
CA ALA A 377 -9.57 -2.05 -31.18
C ALA A 377 -10.57 -1.84 -32.34
N ALA A 378 -11.64 -2.60 -32.37
CA ALA A 378 -12.69 -2.51 -33.39
C ALA A 378 -13.64 -1.32 -33.22
N SER A 379 -13.69 -0.69 -32.04
CA SER A 379 -14.59 0.42 -31.73
C SER A 379 -14.26 1.74 -32.47
N GLY A 380 -13.11 1.81 -33.14
CA GLY A 380 -12.78 2.85 -34.13
C GLY A 380 -12.51 4.24 -33.56
N GLU A 381 -13.07 5.28 -34.16
CA GLU A 381 -12.74 6.71 -33.94
C GLU A 381 -12.90 7.23 -32.50
N ARG A 382 -13.55 6.48 -31.61
CA ARG A 382 -13.72 6.88 -30.19
C ARG A 382 -12.47 6.72 -29.32
N LEU A 383 -11.44 6.06 -29.83
CA LEU A 383 -10.25 5.71 -29.03
C LEU A 383 -9.21 6.82 -28.96
N ALA A 384 -9.18 7.77 -29.86
CA ALA A 384 -8.21 8.87 -29.83
C ALA A 384 -8.30 9.69 -28.53
N ASP A 385 -9.53 9.86 -27.99
CA ASP A 385 -9.74 10.55 -26.72
C ASP A 385 -9.58 9.63 -25.50
N PHE A 386 -9.56 8.31 -25.72
CA PHE A 386 -9.46 7.31 -24.66
C PHE A 386 -8.01 6.99 -24.32
N PHE A 387 -7.10 6.98 -25.28
CA PHE A 387 -5.72 6.56 -25.04
C PHE A 387 -4.82 7.69 -24.56
N THR A 388 -4.28 7.53 -23.35
CA THR A 388 -3.17 8.35 -22.87
C THR A 388 -1.85 7.66 -23.28
N VAL A 389 -1.03 8.35 -24.06
CA VAL A 389 0.24 7.82 -24.54
C VAL A 389 1.30 8.00 -23.47
N ALA A 390 1.59 6.96 -22.70
CA ALA A 390 2.56 6.96 -21.60
C ALA A 390 3.94 6.39 -21.99
N GLY A 391 4.12 5.99 -23.24
CA GLY A 391 5.30 5.27 -23.67
C GLY A 391 5.30 3.80 -23.23
N PHE A 392 6.47 3.21 -23.11
CA PHE A 392 6.69 1.86 -22.57
C PHE A 392 8.14 1.70 -22.14
N TRP A 393 8.39 0.69 -21.30
CA TRP A 393 9.73 0.32 -20.84
C TRP A 393 10.14 -1.05 -21.38
N ASN A 394 11.45 -1.26 -21.65
CA ASN A 394 12.03 -2.55 -21.97
C ASN A 394 13.45 -2.67 -21.37
N SER A 395 14.12 -3.79 -21.55
CA SER A 395 15.46 -4.06 -21.03
C SER A 395 16.55 -3.08 -21.49
N SER A 396 16.28 -2.26 -22.49
CA SER A 396 17.19 -1.20 -22.98
C SER A 396 16.83 0.19 -22.46
N GLY A 397 15.77 0.31 -21.62
CA GLY A 397 15.25 1.56 -21.08
C GLY A 397 13.95 2.01 -21.78
N PHE A 398 13.59 3.28 -21.59
CA PHE A 398 12.41 3.84 -22.24
C PHE A 398 12.57 3.97 -23.75
N GLY A 399 11.51 3.67 -24.51
CA GLY A 399 11.30 4.20 -25.82
C GLY A 399 12.23 3.73 -26.92
N SER A 400 12.86 2.55 -26.84
CA SER A 400 13.70 2.10 -27.98
C SER A 400 12.91 1.74 -29.25
N TYR A 401 11.59 1.84 -29.24
CA TYR A 401 10.76 1.83 -30.44
C TYR A 401 10.51 3.24 -31.00
N GLY A 402 11.26 4.19 -30.52
CA GLY A 402 11.53 5.45 -31.20
C GLY A 402 10.40 6.45 -31.27
N ASP A 403 9.36 6.32 -30.42
CA ASP A 403 8.23 7.21 -30.57
C ASP A 403 7.48 7.43 -29.25
N ALA A 404 7.68 8.61 -28.65
CA ALA A 404 6.87 9.10 -27.52
C ALA A 404 5.36 9.21 -27.89
N SER A 405 4.99 8.90 -29.13
CA SER A 405 3.62 8.90 -29.62
C SER A 405 2.90 7.54 -29.49
N LYS A 406 3.49 6.57 -28.76
CA LYS A 406 2.92 5.23 -28.60
C LYS A 406 2.55 4.93 -27.16
N GLY A 407 1.33 4.42 -26.96
CA GLY A 407 0.85 3.83 -25.71
C GLY A 407 0.55 2.36 -25.89
N TYR A 408 0.64 1.61 -24.79
CA TYR A 408 0.33 0.19 -24.77
C TYR A 408 -0.43 -0.14 -23.50
N LEU A 409 -1.48 -0.97 -23.60
CA LEU A 409 -2.22 -1.50 -22.45
C LEU A 409 -2.10 -3.03 -22.44
N TRP A 410 -1.80 -3.56 -21.26
CA TRP A 410 -1.77 -5.01 -21.04
C TRP A 410 -3.14 -5.67 -21.20
N GLY A 411 -3.11 -6.91 -21.71
CA GLY A 411 -4.19 -7.89 -21.65
C GLY A 411 -3.69 -9.24 -21.15
N THR A 412 -4.62 -10.16 -20.86
CA THR A 412 -4.29 -11.48 -20.29
C THR A 412 -3.96 -12.56 -21.31
N GLY A 413 -4.39 -12.40 -22.56
CA GLY A 413 -4.20 -13.38 -23.62
C GLY A 413 -2.75 -13.67 -23.94
N SER A 414 -2.47 -14.85 -24.47
CA SER A 414 -1.13 -15.26 -24.91
C SER A 414 -1.22 -16.27 -26.03
N SER A 415 -0.56 -15.97 -27.13
CA SER A 415 -0.32 -16.90 -28.24
C SER A 415 1.06 -17.56 -28.17
N GLU A 416 2.00 -17.04 -27.36
CA GLU A 416 3.38 -17.50 -27.25
C GLU A 416 3.85 -17.47 -25.78
N ALA A 417 4.68 -18.43 -25.38
CA ALA A 417 5.26 -18.46 -24.05
C ALA A 417 6.14 -17.23 -23.78
N GLY A 418 6.00 -16.60 -22.61
CA GLY A 418 6.74 -15.41 -22.20
C GLY A 418 6.29 -14.12 -22.89
N ARG A 419 5.15 -14.15 -23.58
CA ARG A 419 4.56 -12.97 -24.23
C ARG A 419 3.07 -12.87 -23.88
N ARG A 420 2.55 -11.65 -23.84
CA ARG A 420 1.14 -11.38 -23.60
C ARG A 420 0.56 -10.43 -24.62
N ASP A 421 -0.74 -10.58 -24.83
CA ASP A 421 -1.47 -9.68 -25.70
C ASP A 421 -1.55 -8.30 -25.05
N CYS A 422 -1.46 -7.30 -25.87
CA CYS A 422 -1.60 -5.91 -25.50
C CYS A 422 -2.22 -5.14 -26.66
N ILE A 423 -2.90 -4.06 -26.37
CA ILE A 423 -3.31 -3.13 -27.41
C ILE A 423 -2.26 -2.02 -27.55
N ALA A 424 -1.79 -1.80 -28.78
CA ALA A 424 -0.92 -0.68 -29.13
C ALA A 424 -1.75 0.43 -29.74
N CYS A 425 -1.56 1.65 -29.28
CA CYS A 425 -2.15 2.85 -29.85
C CYS A 425 -1.06 3.86 -30.22
N THR A 426 -1.31 4.62 -31.25
CA THR A 426 -0.48 5.75 -31.68
C THR A 426 -1.36 6.98 -31.81
N THR A 427 -0.77 8.16 -31.71
CA THR A 427 -1.51 9.43 -31.89
C THR A 427 -2.18 9.55 -33.26
N ASP A 428 -1.66 8.86 -34.29
CA ASP A 428 -2.10 8.98 -35.67
C ASP A 428 -2.64 7.67 -36.27
N GLY A 429 -2.75 6.58 -35.45
CA GLY A 429 -3.10 5.26 -35.94
C GLY A 429 -4.27 4.61 -35.22
N LEU A 430 -4.93 3.68 -35.93
CA LEU A 430 -5.93 2.82 -35.31
C LEU A 430 -5.25 1.88 -34.30
N PRO A 431 -5.89 1.60 -33.15
CA PRO A 431 -5.36 0.67 -32.19
C PRO A 431 -5.25 -0.74 -32.79
N LEU A 432 -4.21 -1.46 -32.39
CA LEU A 432 -3.90 -2.80 -32.92
C LEU A 432 -3.50 -3.72 -31.77
N VAL A 433 -4.16 -4.88 -31.66
CA VAL A 433 -3.73 -5.94 -30.74
C VAL A 433 -2.40 -6.53 -31.21
N LYS A 434 -1.47 -6.62 -30.27
CA LYS A 434 -0.11 -7.15 -30.46
C LYS A 434 0.26 -8.07 -29.33
N SER A 435 1.34 -8.83 -29.48
CA SER A 435 1.94 -9.63 -28.43
C SER A 435 3.32 -9.09 -28.09
N LEU A 436 3.56 -8.76 -26.80
CA LEU A 436 4.83 -8.24 -26.30
C LEU A 436 5.39 -9.11 -25.16
N PRO A 437 6.74 -9.10 -24.95
CA PRO A 437 7.36 -9.81 -23.84
C PRO A 437 6.80 -9.39 -22.49
N GLU A 438 6.58 -10.35 -21.59
CA GLU A 438 6.07 -10.14 -20.22
C GLU A 438 6.95 -9.21 -19.36
N ALA A 439 8.26 -9.13 -19.67
CA ALA A 439 9.21 -8.25 -19.00
C ALA A 439 9.17 -6.79 -19.44
N HIS A 440 8.28 -6.43 -20.38
CA HIS A 440 8.10 -5.03 -20.77
C HIS A 440 7.22 -4.31 -19.77
N GLY A 441 7.46 -3.02 -19.54
CA GLY A 441 6.61 -2.13 -18.75
C GLY A 441 5.59 -1.44 -19.66
N LEU A 442 4.31 -1.79 -19.49
CA LEU A 442 3.19 -1.19 -20.24
C LEU A 442 2.18 -0.62 -19.24
N SER A 443 1.32 0.29 -19.71
CA SER A 443 0.20 0.78 -18.91
C SER A 443 -0.87 -0.31 -18.72
N LEU A 444 -1.72 -0.11 -17.71
CA LEU A 444 -2.88 -0.94 -17.44
C LEU A 444 -4.14 -0.07 -17.34
N ARG A 445 -5.23 -0.51 -17.95
CA ARG A 445 -6.59 -0.05 -17.71
C ARG A 445 -7.46 -1.25 -17.46
N CYS A 446 -8.22 -1.21 -16.37
CA CYS A 446 -9.06 -2.33 -15.98
C CYS A 446 -10.45 -2.21 -16.60
N VAL A 447 -11.13 -3.35 -16.75
CA VAL A 447 -12.50 -3.49 -17.22
C VAL A 447 -13.36 -3.93 -16.04
N LYS A 448 -14.56 -3.36 -15.91
CA LYS A 448 -15.51 -3.74 -14.86
C LYS A 448 -16.10 -5.12 -15.19
N ASP A 449 -16.21 -5.99 -14.17
CA ASP A 449 -16.74 -7.37 -14.24
C ASP A 449 -18.22 -7.40 -14.66
#